data_240feed77e26554b6ad6bb06cd72254c
#
_entry.id   240feed77e26554b6ad6bb06cd72254c
#
_cell.length_a   1.000
_cell.length_b   1.000
_cell.length_c   1.000
_cell.angle_alpha   90.00
_cell.angle_beta   90.00
_cell.angle_gamma   90.00
#
_symmetry.space_group_name_H-M   'P 1'
#
loop_
_entity.id
_entity.type
_entity.pdbx_description
1 polymer ?
#
loop_
_entity_poly.entity_id
_entity_poly.type
_entity_poly.pdbx_seq_one_letter_code
_entity_poly.pdbx_strand_id
1 'polypeptide(L)'
;MYLSSTPSAELWPDTLKGSLRAIAVAVVFWALAATLLYLLSPGLDTWPRLLVFHESVGMTMVACVLLLRRTRAFTRFQPMTRWLLTGVVAIPIGFIVGHQIAFLLLGEPLRMVGYMSVSLIPVVFTLLE
;
A
#
# COMPACT_ATOMS: atom_id res chain seq x y z
N MET A 1 3.43 7.74 37.74
CA MET A 1 4.30 7.75 36.74
C MET A 1 3.77 7.37 35.40
N TYR A 2 3.90 8.07 34.65
CA TYR A 2 3.46 7.87 33.46
C TYR A 2 4.29 7.63 32.57
N LEU A 3 3.97 6.98 31.94
CA LEU A 3 4.69 6.72 30.82
C LEU A 3 4.36 7.68 29.80
N SER A 4 5.23 8.56 29.59
CA SER A 4 5.12 9.43 28.46
C SER A 4 4.88 8.57 27.24
N SER A 5 3.78 8.82 26.59
CA SER A 5 3.57 8.29 25.28
C SER A 5 4.79 8.60 24.44
N THR A 6 5.47 7.57 24.03
CA THR A 6 6.61 7.75 23.15
C THR A 6 6.12 8.34 21.84
N PRO A 7 6.81 9.32 21.26
CA PRO A 7 6.41 9.94 20.00
C PRO A 7 6.19 8.95 18.87
N SER A 8 6.83 7.79 18.96
CA SER A 8 6.65 6.73 17.99
C SER A 8 5.23 6.12 17.98
N ALA A 9 4.49 6.26 19.08
CA ALA A 9 3.11 5.81 19.13
C ALA A 9 2.18 6.72 18.33
N GLU A 10 2.59 7.95 18.08
CA GLU A 10 1.81 8.93 17.35
C GLU A 10 1.96 8.82 15.84
N LEU A 11 3.03 8.19 15.35
CA LEU A 11 3.26 8.03 13.92
C LEU A 11 2.17 7.20 13.23
N TRP A 12 1.55 6.28 13.99
CA TRP A 12 0.45 5.46 13.50
C TRP A 12 -0.63 5.41 14.57
N PRO A 13 -1.50 6.39 14.63
CA PRO A 13 -2.52 6.41 15.66
C PRO A 13 -3.48 5.24 15.49
N ASP A 14 -3.73 4.54 16.59
CA ASP A 14 -4.70 3.45 16.66
C ASP A 14 -6.13 3.95 16.65
N THR A 15 -6.32 5.24 16.50
CA THR A 15 -7.63 5.88 16.47
C THR A 15 -8.21 5.84 15.06
N LEU A 16 -9.53 5.84 14.98
CA LEU A 16 -10.24 5.95 13.71
C LEU A 16 -9.80 7.18 12.92
N LYS A 17 -9.62 8.31 13.59
CA LYS A 17 -9.18 9.57 12.98
C LYS A 17 -7.81 9.41 12.32
N GLY A 18 -6.88 8.75 12.99
CA GLY A 18 -5.55 8.49 12.43
C GLY A 18 -5.57 7.51 11.26
N SER A 19 -6.41 6.49 11.34
CA SER A 19 -6.59 5.56 10.23
C SER A 19 -7.17 6.26 9.00
N LEU A 20 -8.16 7.12 9.19
CA LEU A 20 -8.75 7.91 8.10
C LEU A 20 -7.72 8.86 7.48
N ARG A 21 -6.87 9.47 8.30
CA ARG A 21 -5.78 10.33 7.82
C ARG A 21 -4.79 9.55 6.98
N ALA A 22 -4.39 8.38 7.44
CA ALA A 22 -3.48 7.51 6.70
C ALA A 22 -4.08 7.09 5.35
N ILE A 23 -5.36 6.75 5.32
CA ILE A 23 -6.08 6.41 4.09
C ILE A 23 -6.09 7.61 3.14
N ALA A 24 -6.44 8.80 3.64
CA ALA A 24 -6.49 10.01 2.82
C ALA A 24 -5.12 10.33 2.20
N VAL A 25 -4.06 10.26 2.99
CA VAL A 25 -2.68 10.47 2.51
C VAL A 25 -2.32 9.44 1.44
N ALA A 26 -2.67 8.17 1.66
CA ALA A 26 -2.39 7.10 0.71
C ALA A 26 -3.15 7.31 -0.61
N VAL A 27 -4.41 7.71 -0.57
CA VAL A 27 -5.19 8.01 -1.77
C VAL A 27 -4.50 9.08 -2.61
N VAL A 28 -4.09 10.18 -1.98
CA VAL A 28 -3.40 11.27 -2.68
C VAL A 28 -2.05 10.80 -3.24
N PHE A 29 -1.28 10.08 -2.43
CA PHE A 29 0.04 9.57 -2.84
C PHE A 29 -0.07 8.67 -4.07
N TRP A 30 -0.98 7.69 -4.04
CA TRP A 30 -1.12 6.75 -5.15
C TRP A 30 -1.72 7.39 -6.38
N ALA A 31 -2.61 8.38 -6.22
CA ALA A 31 -3.12 9.17 -7.34
C ALA A 31 -2.00 9.96 -8.03
N LEU A 32 -1.11 10.57 -7.25
CA LEU A 32 0.05 11.27 -7.76
C LEU A 32 1.01 10.32 -8.48
N ALA A 33 1.24 9.14 -7.91
CA ALA A 33 2.10 8.11 -8.51
C ALA A 33 1.55 7.65 -9.87
N ALA A 34 0.24 7.39 -9.95
CA ALA A 34 -0.42 7.01 -11.20
C ALA A 34 -0.30 8.12 -12.26
N THR A 35 -0.53 9.36 -11.85
CA THR A 35 -0.44 10.52 -12.73
C THR A 35 0.98 10.71 -13.24
N LEU A 36 1.96 10.59 -12.35
CA LEU A 36 3.37 10.69 -12.72
C LEU A 36 3.76 9.61 -13.72
N LEU A 37 3.35 8.38 -13.46
CA LEU A 37 3.62 7.26 -14.39
C LEU A 37 2.99 7.52 -15.75
N TYR A 38 1.76 8.01 -15.78
CA TYR A 38 1.08 8.35 -17.02
C TYR A 38 1.85 9.43 -17.81
N LEU A 39 2.34 10.48 -17.12
CA LEU A 39 3.09 11.56 -17.75
C LEU A 39 4.44 11.11 -18.27
N LEU A 40 5.12 10.22 -17.54
CA LEU A 40 6.44 9.71 -17.92
C LEU A 40 6.37 8.62 -18.99
N SER A 41 5.26 7.91 -19.05
CA SER A 41 5.08 6.77 -19.97
C SER A 41 3.69 6.80 -20.59
N PRO A 42 3.38 7.79 -21.43
CA PRO A 42 2.01 8.00 -21.93
C PRO A 42 1.48 6.86 -22.81
N GLY A 43 2.35 6.02 -23.33
CA GLY A 43 1.95 4.85 -24.12
C GLY A 43 1.67 3.59 -23.32
N LEU A 44 1.89 3.62 -22.00
CA LEU A 44 1.74 2.42 -21.17
C LEU A 44 0.28 2.03 -20.99
N ASP A 45 -0.57 2.98 -20.61
CA ASP A 45 -2.00 2.73 -20.38
C ASP A 45 -2.73 4.07 -20.31
N THR A 46 -4.07 4.04 -20.21
CA THR A 46 -4.87 5.25 -19.99
C THR A 46 -4.76 5.70 -18.53
N TRP A 47 -4.88 7.01 -18.31
CA TRP A 47 -4.77 7.57 -16.96
C TRP A 47 -5.82 7.02 -15.98
N PRO A 48 -7.12 6.92 -16.33
CA PRO A 48 -8.11 6.35 -15.41
C PRO A 48 -7.81 4.91 -15.02
N ARG A 49 -7.30 4.13 -15.94
CA ARG A 49 -6.95 2.73 -15.70
C ARG A 49 -5.75 2.63 -14.76
N LEU A 50 -4.71 3.41 -14.99
CA LEU A 50 -3.56 3.49 -14.09
C LEU A 50 -3.98 3.94 -12.68
N LEU A 51 -4.90 4.91 -12.61
CA LEU A 51 -5.43 5.39 -11.34
C LEU A 51 -6.12 4.26 -10.56
N VAL A 52 -6.99 3.48 -11.21
CA VAL A 52 -7.68 2.36 -10.58
C VAL A 52 -6.68 1.34 -10.05
N PHE A 53 -5.67 0.97 -10.84
CA PHE A 53 -4.66 0.02 -10.41
C PHE A 53 -3.85 0.52 -9.22
N HIS A 54 -3.37 1.73 -9.27
CA HIS A 54 -2.57 2.30 -8.19
C HIS A 54 -3.37 2.47 -6.91
N GLU A 55 -4.60 2.96 -7.00
CA GLU A 55 -5.46 3.11 -5.83
C GLU A 55 -5.83 1.76 -5.22
N SER A 56 -6.16 0.77 -6.04
CA SER A 56 -6.50 -0.58 -5.54
C SER A 56 -5.32 -1.23 -4.83
N VAL A 57 -4.14 -1.14 -5.41
CA VAL A 57 -2.91 -1.68 -4.80
C VAL A 57 -2.58 -0.91 -3.52
N GLY A 58 -2.61 0.41 -3.58
CA GLY A 58 -2.28 1.26 -2.43
C GLY A 58 -3.24 1.07 -1.28
N MET A 59 -4.54 1.01 -1.55
CA MET A 59 -5.55 0.81 -0.51
C MET A 59 -5.45 -0.59 0.11
N THR A 60 -5.14 -1.60 -0.68
CA THR A 60 -4.92 -2.96 -0.16
C THR A 60 -3.68 -2.99 0.74
N MET A 61 -2.61 -2.32 0.35
CA MET A 61 -1.41 -2.21 1.20
C MET A 61 -1.72 -1.53 2.53
N VAL A 62 -2.44 -0.40 2.50
CA VAL A 62 -2.83 0.32 3.72
C VAL A 62 -3.70 -0.56 4.61
N ALA A 63 -4.67 -1.27 4.03
CA ALA A 63 -5.52 -2.18 4.78
C ALA A 63 -4.69 -3.28 5.47
N CYS A 64 -3.72 -3.86 4.76
CA CYS A 64 -2.81 -4.86 5.33
C CYS A 64 -2.00 -4.29 6.49
N VAL A 65 -1.46 -3.10 6.35
CA VAL A 65 -0.68 -2.45 7.41
C VAL A 65 -1.56 -2.22 8.64
N LEU A 66 -2.76 -1.68 8.45
CA LEU A 66 -3.68 -1.40 9.56
C LEU A 66 -4.12 -2.69 10.26
N LEU A 67 -4.37 -3.76 9.51
CA LEU A 67 -4.73 -5.06 10.08
C LEU A 67 -3.57 -5.68 10.86
N LEU A 68 -2.37 -5.65 10.29
CA LEU A 68 -1.17 -6.16 10.96
C LEU A 68 -0.93 -5.47 12.30
N ARG A 69 -1.10 -4.15 12.32
CA ARG A 69 -0.86 -3.37 13.54
C ARG A 69 -1.86 -3.69 14.66
N ARG A 70 -3.01 -4.23 14.33
CA ARG A 70 -4.01 -4.63 15.31
C ARG A 70 -3.76 -6.03 15.87
N THR A 71 -2.87 -6.80 15.28
CA THR A 71 -2.56 -8.14 15.78
C THR A 71 -1.63 -8.05 16.99
N ARG A 72 -1.93 -8.83 18.05
CA ARG A 72 -1.12 -8.86 19.26
C ARG A 72 0.27 -9.41 19.00
N ALA A 73 0.38 -10.38 18.11
CA ALA A 73 1.66 -10.98 17.75
C ALA A 73 2.59 -9.93 17.15
N PHE A 74 2.08 -9.05 16.32
CA PHE A 74 2.85 -7.99 15.67
C PHE A 74 3.44 -7.00 16.69
N THR A 75 2.70 -6.67 17.74
CA THR A 75 3.16 -5.72 18.76
C THR A 75 4.30 -6.27 19.63
N ARG A 76 4.51 -7.59 19.62
CA ARG A 76 5.59 -8.24 20.39
C ARG A 76 6.94 -8.13 19.72
N PHE A 77 6.98 -7.82 18.43
CA PHE A 77 8.23 -7.72 17.70
C PHE A 77 8.92 -6.38 17.92
N GLN A 78 10.24 -6.37 17.78
CA GLN A 78 11.01 -5.14 17.80
C GLN A 78 10.60 -4.22 16.64
N PRO A 79 10.80 -2.89 16.77
CA PRO A 79 10.39 -1.94 15.72
C PRO A 79 10.96 -2.26 14.34
N MET A 80 12.23 -2.65 14.27
CA MET A 80 12.87 -3.03 12.99
C MET A 80 12.19 -4.25 12.38
N THR A 81 11.92 -5.27 13.18
CA THR A 81 11.24 -6.49 12.72
C THR A 81 9.81 -6.19 12.26
N ARG A 82 9.10 -5.31 12.98
CA ARG A 82 7.77 -4.87 12.58
C ARG A 82 7.78 -4.18 11.22
N TRP A 83 8.76 -3.33 11.00
CA TRP A 83 8.91 -2.62 9.74
C TRP A 83 9.17 -3.59 8.58
N LEU A 84 10.08 -4.53 8.77
CA LEU A 84 10.40 -5.58 7.79
C LEU A 84 9.19 -6.48 7.49
N LEU A 85 8.48 -6.93 8.54
CA LEU A 85 7.28 -7.74 8.37
C LEU A 85 6.19 -7.00 7.61
N THR A 86 6.01 -5.72 7.90
CA THR A 86 5.05 -4.88 7.18
C THR A 86 5.37 -4.85 5.69
N GLY A 87 6.64 -4.64 5.34
CA GLY A 87 7.06 -4.65 3.94
C GLY A 87 6.87 -6.02 3.28
N VAL A 88 7.33 -7.08 3.95
CA VAL A 88 7.28 -8.45 3.40
C VAL A 88 5.85 -8.96 3.22
N VAL A 89 4.93 -8.55 4.08
CA VAL A 89 3.53 -9.01 4.02
C VAL A 89 2.66 -8.06 3.21
N ALA A 90 2.71 -6.77 3.49
CA ALA A 90 1.81 -5.79 2.89
C ALA A 90 2.09 -5.57 1.40
N ILE A 91 3.36 -5.55 1.00
CA ILE A 91 3.71 -5.29 -0.40
C ILE A 91 3.23 -6.42 -1.33
N PRO A 92 3.60 -7.70 -1.11
CA PRO A 92 3.13 -8.78 -1.99
C PRO A 92 1.60 -8.93 -1.97
N ILE A 93 0.97 -8.88 -0.81
CA ILE A 93 -0.48 -9.00 -0.69
C ILE A 93 -1.15 -7.82 -1.38
N GLY A 94 -0.66 -6.60 -1.15
CA GLY A 94 -1.18 -5.41 -1.80
C GLY A 94 -1.13 -5.51 -3.31
N PHE A 95 -0.01 -6.01 -3.86
CA PHE A 95 0.12 -6.21 -5.29
C PHE A 95 -0.85 -7.25 -5.83
N ILE A 96 -0.85 -8.45 -5.25
CA ILE A 96 -1.66 -9.55 -5.75
C ILE A 96 -3.14 -9.23 -5.60
N VAL A 97 -3.58 -8.92 -4.41
CA VAL A 97 -5.00 -8.66 -4.12
C VAL A 97 -5.45 -7.34 -4.74
N GLY A 98 -4.63 -6.31 -4.68
CA GLY A 98 -4.94 -5.01 -5.25
C GLY A 98 -5.15 -5.07 -6.76
N HIS A 99 -4.34 -5.81 -7.49
CA HIS A 99 -4.53 -6.02 -8.92
C HIS A 99 -5.81 -6.78 -9.22
N GLN A 100 -6.13 -7.81 -8.43
CA GLN A 100 -7.39 -8.54 -8.59
C GLN A 100 -8.60 -7.63 -8.38
N ILE A 101 -8.55 -6.79 -7.35
CA ILE A 101 -9.59 -5.79 -7.08
C ILE A 101 -9.71 -4.82 -8.26
N ALA A 102 -8.59 -4.34 -8.79
CA ALA A 102 -8.58 -3.43 -9.94
C ALA A 102 -9.24 -4.08 -11.16
N PHE A 103 -8.92 -5.33 -11.46
CA PHE A 103 -9.56 -6.04 -12.56
C PHE A 103 -11.06 -6.18 -12.35
N LEU A 104 -11.49 -6.51 -11.16
CA LEU A 104 -12.91 -6.58 -10.83
C LEU A 104 -13.61 -5.23 -11.02
N LEU A 105 -13.00 -4.15 -10.58
CA LEU A 105 -13.55 -2.79 -10.73
C LEU A 105 -13.62 -2.36 -12.19
N LEU A 106 -12.68 -2.80 -13.02
CA LEU A 106 -12.64 -2.49 -14.45
C LEU A 106 -13.49 -3.43 -15.29
N GLY A 107 -14.08 -4.47 -14.68
CA GLY A 107 -14.88 -5.46 -15.39
C GLY A 107 -14.04 -6.36 -16.30
N GLU A 108 -12.76 -6.51 -16.00
CA GLU A 108 -11.85 -7.33 -16.79
C GLU A 108 -11.65 -8.71 -16.17
N PRO A 109 -11.30 -9.74 -16.98
CA PRO A 109 -11.00 -11.05 -16.43
C PRO A 109 -9.72 -11.01 -15.58
N LEU A 110 -9.74 -11.78 -14.50
CA LEU A 110 -8.62 -11.87 -13.58
C LEU A 110 -7.40 -12.48 -14.28
N ARG A 111 -6.27 -11.79 -14.24
CA ARG A 111 -5.02 -12.23 -14.87
C ARG A 111 -3.92 -12.25 -13.83
N MET A 112 -3.23 -13.41 -13.71
CA MET A 112 -2.12 -13.54 -12.75
C MET A 112 -0.75 -13.28 -13.39
N VAL A 113 -0.62 -13.47 -14.70
CA VAL A 113 0.67 -13.60 -15.36
C VAL A 113 1.28 -12.30 -15.89
N GLY A 114 0.46 -11.27 -16.10
CA GLY A 114 0.93 -10.06 -16.80
C GLY A 114 1.56 -8.99 -15.92
N TYR A 115 1.30 -8.96 -14.63
CA TYR A 115 1.74 -7.85 -13.79
C TYR A 115 2.87 -8.18 -12.84
N MET A 116 3.32 -9.41 -12.76
CA MET A 116 4.50 -9.70 -11.95
C MET A 116 5.72 -8.94 -12.46
N SER A 117 5.86 -8.80 -13.77
CA SER A 117 6.95 -8.05 -14.37
C SER A 117 6.80 -6.53 -14.18
N VAL A 118 5.58 -6.01 -14.29
CA VAL A 118 5.31 -4.57 -14.12
C VAL A 118 5.33 -4.20 -12.64
N SER A 119 4.94 -5.11 -11.77
CA SER A 119 4.85 -4.88 -10.32
C SER A 119 6.20 -4.97 -9.62
N LEU A 120 7.19 -5.62 -10.21
CA LEU A 120 8.53 -5.68 -9.63
C LEU A 120 9.24 -4.33 -9.63
N ILE A 121 8.96 -3.46 -10.58
CA ILE A 121 9.59 -2.16 -10.67
C ILE A 121 9.27 -1.27 -9.46
N PRO A 122 8.00 -1.05 -9.09
CA PRO A 122 7.70 -0.30 -7.87
C PRO A 122 8.22 -0.94 -6.59
N VAL A 123 8.23 -2.28 -6.52
CA VAL A 123 8.77 -2.99 -5.36
C VAL A 123 10.26 -2.70 -5.22
N VAL A 124 11.01 -2.78 -6.32
CA VAL A 124 12.45 -2.48 -6.32
C VAL A 124 12.68 -1.03 -5.89
N PHE A 125 11.90 -0.08 -6.41
CA PHE A 125 12.02 1.31 -6.00
C PHE A 125 11.72 1.51 -4.51
N THR A 126 10.68 0.88 -4.00
CA THR A 126 10.33 0.96 -2.57
C THR A 126 11.40 0.36 -1.66
N LEU A 127 12.08 -0.69 -2.12
CA LEU A 127 13.14 -1.33 -1.35
C LEU A 127 14.46 -0.56 -1.40
N LEU A 128 14.66 0.28 -2.42
CA LEU A 128 15.87 1.09 -2.59
C LEU A 128 15.81 2.43 -1.82
N GLU A 129 14.65 2.84 -1.33
CA GLU A 129 14.48 4.00 -0.46
C GLU A 129 14.67 3.63 1.02
#